data_bd00ee0abcb68778476bb6698803764c
#
_entry.id   bd00ee0abcb68778476bb6698803764c
#
_cell.length_a   1.000
_cell.length_b   1.000
_cell.length_c   1.000
_cell.angle_alpha   90.00
_cell.angle_beta   90.00
_cell.angle_gamma   90.00
#
_symmetry.space_group_name_H-M   'P 1'
#
loop_
_entity.id
_entity.type
_entity.pdbx_description
1 polymer ?
#
loop_
_entity_poly.entity_id
_entity_poly.type
_entity_poly.pdbx_seq_one_letter_code
_entity_poly.pdbx_strand_id
1 'polypeptide(L)'
;MVIGAAVLAAACGPKPSAQVEKVEICSEVGDYGVLVNAIEITVSNPRSIKGLTAADFDLVNNVPGAFLDAATGKPGQPYEDDGIVVSRKGRTLRIEATPFNKAGKMEGFFKRVPWELHCAADSALNVTPDKVADEHIAILEDCIHGEFSFGGLTREYMLYLPKDEKGNVIPNVPLMVWQIGGGEYDKDMMTVATANRCLVSLAAEGVPCAALVFALANPNYSYSASLYPEKIELIDRNNALQMAFIDTLIADGKVDGSKLFCAGASSGGGCTMRFMMQFAGRFKAAIPCCAMDPIVPIHKVDEKYPGQYADDVEKVWKGEKAVYKWNGSEMVLGPMDVQAFVELPMYFVHAATDNTCKVASTYAYSEARKRLGATHDKVLIYSDEDLVSWGVAPMMAHFSWVPLLDDYSEGSPMDWMISQF
;
A
#
# COMPACT_ATOMS: atom_id res chain seq x y z
N MET A 1 64.48 46.09 -7.77
CA MET A 1 63.20 46.29 -8.48
C MET A 1 62.29 45.12 -8.11
N VAL A 2 61.49 45.33 -7.08
CA VAL A 2 60.58 44.29 -6.56
C VAL A 2 59.19 44.63 -7.14
N ILE A 3 58.70 43.76 -8.02
CA ILE A 3 57.36 43.89 -8.60
C ILE A 3 56.38 43.21 -7.63
N GLY A 4 55.60 44.04 -6.89
CA GLY A 4 54.55 43.59 -6.04
C GLY A 4 53.35 43.15 -6.89
N ALA A 5 52.98 41.86 -6.82
CA ALA A 5 51.76 41.36 -7.37
C ALA A 5 50.58 41.75 -6.44
N ALA A 6 49.76 42.69 -6.87
CA ALA A 6 48.49 42.98 -6.21
C ALA A 6 47.49 41.88 -6.53
N VAL A 7 47.17 41.07 -5.48
CA VAL A 7 46.04 40.15 -5.56
C VAL A 7 44.75 40.98 -5.45
N LEU A 8 44.05 41.14 -6.57
CA LEU A 8 42.70 41.66 -6.60
C LEU A 8 41.79 40.67 -5.91
N ALA A 9 41.50 40.84 -4.61
CA ALA A 9 40.39 40.24 -3.95
C ALA A 9 39.12 40.81 -4.59
N ALA A 10 38.47 40.03 -5.44
CA ALA A 10 37.14 40.35 -5.91
C ALA A 10 36.23 40.43 -4.70
N ALA A 11 35.84 41.64 -4.30
CA ALA A 11 34.83 41.84 -3.27
C ALA A 11 33.52 41.28 -3.81
N CYS A 12 33.18 40.05 -3.41
CA CYS A 12 31.82 39.54 -3.54
C CYS A 12 30.92 40.46 -2.70
N GLY A 13 30.08 41.24 -3.36
CA GLY A 13 29.06 42.03 -2.70
C GLY A 13 28.16 41.09 -1.84
N PRO A 14 27.42 41.65 -0.89
CA PRO A 14 26.56 40.85 -0.02
C PRO A 14 25.63 39.97 -0.87
N LYS A 15 25.50 38.71 -0.51
CA LYS A 15 24.60 37.72 -1.14
C LYS A 15 23.18 38.30 -1.15
N PRO A 16 22.48 38.40 -2.28
CA PRO A 16 21.11 38.91 -2.31
C PRO A 16 20.20 37.88 -1.59
N SER A 17 19.22 38.38 -0.85
CA SER A 17 18.16 37.52 -0.29
C SER A 17 17.39 36.81 -1.43
N ALA A 18 16.98 35.58 -1.15
CA ALA A 18 16.24 34.78 -2.12
C ALA A 18 14.83 35.36 -2.36
N GLN A 19 14.44 35.40 -3.60
CA GLN A 19 13.05 35.58 -4.02
C GLN A 19 12.56 34.24 -4.55
N VAL A 20 11.72 33.54 -3.78
CA VAL A 20 11.13 32.25 -4.18
C VAL A 20 10.01 32.51 -5.20
N GLU A 21 10.11 31.84 -6.34
CA GLU A 21 9.11 31.90 -7.41
C GLU A 21 8.15 30.70 -7.33
N LYS A 22 8.68 29.52 -7.00
CA LYS A 22 7.90 28.27 -6.91
C LYS A 22 8.54 27.33 -5.90
N VAL A 23 7.69 26.57 -5.21
CA VAL A 23 8.09 25.42 -4.38
C VAL A 23 7.33 24.21 -4.87
N GLU A 24 8.05 23.14 -5.17
CA GLU A 24 7.51 21.85 -5.56
C GLU A 24 8.08 20.78 -4.62
N ILE A 25 7.32 19.69 -4.39
CA ILE A 25 7.81 18.55 -3.65
C ILE A 25 7.75 17.30 -4.50
N CYS A 26 8.75 16.44 -4.33
CA CYS A 26 8.76 15.10 -4.85
C CYS A 26 8.47 14.15 -3.69
N SER A 27 7.50 13.30 -3.90
CA SER A 27 7.01 12.36 -2.88
C SER A 27 7.00 10.93 -3.40
N GLU A 28 6.89 9.97 -2.49
CA GLU A 28 6.65 8.56 -2.82
C GLU A 28 5.56 7.99 -1.91
N VAL A 29 4.94 6.92 -2.35
CA VAL A 29 4.01 6.16 -1.50
C VAL A 29 4.83 5.23 -0.61
N GLY A 30 4.74 5.43 0.70
CA GLY A 30 5.33 4.57 1.73
C GLY A 30 4.31 3.60 2.33
N ASP A 31 4.71 2.89 3.38
CA ASP A 31 3.91 1.85 4.03
C ASP A 31 2.64 2.38 4.70
N TYR A 32 2.65 3.64 5.07
CA TYR A 32 1.59 4.31 5.83
C TYR A 32 1.20 5.66 5.23
N GLY A 33 1.29 5.81 3.93
CA GLY A 33 0.95 7.05 3.24
C GLY A 33 2.12 7.68 2.50
N VAL A 34 1.91 8.90 2.01
CA VAL A 34 2.88 9.59 1.17
C VAL A 34 3.98 10.24 2.02
N LEU A 35 5.21 10.06 1.59
CA LEU A 35 6.41 10.63 2.20
C LEU A 35 7.08 11.61 1.23
N VAL A 36 7.54 12.76 1.73
CA VAL A 36 8.27 13.75 0.94
C VAL A 36 9.74 13.34 0.83
N ASN A 37 10.19 13.08 -0.39
CA ASN A 37 11.58 12.70 -0.70
C ASN A 37 12.46 13.92 -0.96
N ALA A 38 11.92 14.96 -1.60
CA ALA A 38 12.69 16.15 -1.92
C ALA A 38 11.80 17.39 -1.96
N ILE A 39 12.42 18.52 -1.68
CA ILE A 39 11.82 19.86 -1.80
C ILE A 39 12.60 20.61 -2.86
N GLU A 40 11.93 21.14 -3.89
CA GLU A 40 12.51 21.93 -4.94
C GLU A 40 12.08 23.39 -4.82
N ILE A 41 13.05 24.29 -4.63
CA ILE A 41 12.82 25.73 -4.48
C ILE A 41 13.39 26.43 -5.71
N THR A 42 12.54 27.01 -6.54
CA THR A 42 12.95 27.84 -7.67
C THR A 42 12.96 29.31 -7.27
N VAL A 43 14.10 29.97 -7.50
CA VAL A 43 14.31 31.39 -7.16
C VAL A 43 14.52 32.24 -8.39
N SER A 44 14.21 33.55 -8.30
CA SER A 44 14.41 34.53 -9.39
C SER A 44 15.90 34.73 -9.71
N ASN A 45 16.77 34.73 -8.67
CA ASN A 45 18.19 35.00 -8.81
C ASN A 45 19.05 33.84 -8.35
N PRO A 46 19.74 33.09 -9.23
CA PRO A 46 20.55 31.94 -8.86
C PRO A 46 21.74 32.28 -7.94
N ARG A 47 22.13 33.56 -7.81
CA ARG A 47 23.19 33.99 -6.88
C ARG A 47 22.72 33.86 -5.41
N SER A 48 21.43 33.99 -5.15
CA SER A 48 20.88 33.90 -3.78
C SER A 48 21.01 32.49 -3.16
N ILE A 49 21.07 31.45 -4.01
CA ILE A 49 21.21 30.04 -3.55
C ILE A 49 22.63 29.50 -3.76
N LYS A 50 23.58 30.34 -4.19
CA LYS A 50 24.97 29.90 -4.43
C LYS A 50 25.67 29.61 -3.10
N GLY A 51 26.32 28.45 -3.02
CA GLY A 51 27.14 28.04 -1.87
C GLY A 51 26.32 27.56 -0.67
N LEU A 52 25.00 27.38 -0.79
CA LEU A 52 24.20 26.68 0.19
C LEU A 52 24.55 25.19 0.20
N THR A 53 24.60 24.61 1.37
CA THR A 53 24.94 23.21 1.64
C THR A 53 23.90 22.58 2.57
N ALA A 54 23.99 21.29 2.85
CA ALA A 54 23.12 20.61 3.79
C ALA A 54 23.14 21.24 5.18
N ALA A 55 24.30 21.76 5.62
CA ALA A 55 24.44 22.42 6.93
C ALA A 55 23.63 23.73 7.08
N ASP A 56 23.15 24.29 5.98
CA ASP A 56 22.31 25.49 5.99
C ASP A 56 20.82 25.17 6.19
N PHE A 57 20.43 23.90 6.14
CA PHE A 57 19.04 23.47 6.17
C PHE A 57 18.75 22.49 7.30
N ASP A 58 17.56 22.60 7.84
CA ASP A 58 17.00 21.68 8.82
C ASP A 58 15.58 21.28 8.38
N LEU A 59 15.36 19.98 8.17
CA LEU A 59 14.05 19.40 7.83
C LEU A 59 13.39 18.89 9.11
N VAL A 60 12.48 19.70 9.65
CA VAL A 60 11.77 19.37 10.89
C VAL A 60 10.54 18.54 10.59
N ASN A 61 10.52 17.31 11.07
CA ASN A 61 9.37 16.43 11.08
C ASN A 61 8.66 16.56 12.43
N ASN A 62 7.60 17.33 12.50
CA ASN A 62 6.85 17.59 13.72
C ASN A 62 5.98 16.41 14.16
N VAL A 63 6.53 15.20 14.14
CA VAL A 63 5.81 14.00 14.56
C VAL A 63 6.27 13.57 15.95
N PRO A 64 5.56 13.93 17.01
CA PRO A 64 5.77 13.25 18.29
C PRO A 64 5.43 11.78 18.12
N GLY A 65 6.44 10.90 18.10
CA GLY A 65 6.26 9.46 18.12
C GLY A 65 6.02 8.75 16.77
N ALA A 66 6.30 9.40 15.62
CA ALA A 66 6.27 8.73 14.31
C ALA A 66 7.32 7.62 14.17
N PHE A 67 8.33 7.63 15.00
CA PHE A 67 9.28 6.54 15.15
C PHE A 67 9.05 5.87 16.49
N LEU A 68 8.26 4.84 16.51
CA LEU A 68 8.28 3.92 17.62
C LEU A 68 9.55 3.07 17.45
N ASP A 69 10.40 3.06 18.46
CA ASP A 69 11.43 2.04 18.56
C ASP A 69 10.74 0.67 18.55
N ALA A 70 11.01 -0.10 17.52
CA ALA A 70 10.36 -1.37 17.26
C ALA A 70 10.54 -2.37 18.43
N ALA A 71 11.67 -2.31 19.14
CA ALA A 71 11.94 -3.19 20.28
C ALA A 71 11.18 -2.79 21.54
N THR A 72 10.88 -1.52 21.74
CA THR A 72 10.31 -1.02 23.00
C THR A 72 8.90 -0.45 22.88
N GLY A 73 8.41 -0.21 21.65
CA GLY A 73 7.14 0.47 21.39
C GLY A 73 7.10 1.91 21.91
N LYS A 74 8.25 2.50 22.25
CA LYS A 74 8.38 3.88 22.72
C LYS A 74 8.79 4.78 21.57
N PRO A 75 8.55 6.11 21.66
CA PRO A 75 9.12 7.05 20.71
C PRO A 75 10.61 6.82 20.56
N GLY A 76 11.03 6.38 19.37
CA GLY A 76 12.45 6.22 19.02
C GLY A 76 13.11 7.59 18.89
N GLN A 77 14.42 7.63 19.05
CA GLN A 77 15.21 8.80 18.66
C GLN A 77 15.28 8.84 17.14
N PRO A 78 15.22 10.01 16.50
CA PRO A 78 15.58 10.11 15.08
C PRO A 78 16.97 9.51 14.89
N TYR A 79 17.17 8.77 13.82
CA TYR A 79 18.48 8.21 13.50
C TYR A 79 19.48 9.35 13.31
N GLU A 80 20.60 9.32 14.04
CA GLU A 80 21.58 10.42 14.09
C GLU A 80 22.28 10.71 12.75
N ASP A 81 22.21 9.76 11.79
CA ASP A 81 22.86 9.86 10.48
C ASP A 81 21.91 10.36 9.35
N ASP A 82 20.70 10.77 9.67
CA ASP A 82 19.70 11.15 8.70
C ASP A 82 19.84 12.61 8.30
N GLY A 83 20.66 12.78 7.32
CA GLY A 83 20.90 14.06 6.70
C GLY A 83 19.93 14.38 5.57
N ILE A 84 20.17 15.51 5.00
CA ILE A 84 19.63 15.91 3.71
C ILE A 84 20.78 16.07 2.72
N VAL A 85 20.46 15.89 1.42
CA VAL A 85 21.41 16.18 0.34
C VAL A 85 20.92 17.42 -0.38
N VAL A 86 21.83 18.39 -0.55
CA VAL A 86 21.51 19.63 -1.26
C VAL A 86 22.20 19.66 -2.61
N SER A 87 21.44 19.83 -3.66
CA SER A 87 21.92 20.00 -5.01
C SER A 87 21.33 21.25 -5.67
N ARG A 88 21.93 21.69 -6.78
CA ARG A 88 21.47 22.89 -7.49
C ARG A 88 21.56 22.71 -8.99
N LYS A 89 20.48 23.05 -9.68
CA LYS A 89 20.42 23.10 -11.15
C LYS A 89 19.84 24.45 -11.59
N GLY A 90 20.70 25.32 -12.13
CA GLY A 90 20.30 26.64 -12.57
C GLY A 90 19.76 27.50 -11.44
N ARG A 91 18.45 27.80 -11.46
CA ARG A 91 17.73 28.60 -10.45
C ARG A 91 17.02 27.74 -9.41
N THR A 92 17.07 26.43 -9.53
CA THR A 92 16.38 25.51 -8.62
C THR A 92 17.37 24.89 -7.65
N LEU A 93 17.04 24.96 -6.37
CA LEU A 93 17.67 24.28 -5.27
C LEU A 93 16.83 23.05 -4.93
N ARG A 94 17.47 21.88 -4.88
CA ARG A 94 16.82 20.63 -4.50
C ARG A 94 17.41 20.14 -3.17
N ILE A 95 16.55 19.92 -2.21
CA ILE A 95 16.84 19.40 -0.89
C ILE A 95 16.21 18.00 -0.82
N GLU A 96 17.04 16.96 -0.89
CA GLU A 96 16.62 15.57 -0.80
C GLU A 96 16.71 15.08 0.62
N ALA A 97 15.62 14.49 1.12
CA ALA A 97 15.62 13.79 2.39
C ALA A 97 16.23 12.39 2.21
N THR A 98 17.04 11.96 3.17
CA THR A 98 17.50 10.58 3.24
C THR A 98 16.32 9.65 3.58
N PRO A 99 16.42 8.32 3.32
CA PRO A 99 15.31 7.40 3.51
C PRO A 99 14.61 7.50 4.86
N PHE A 100 15.35 7.81 5.92
CA PHE A 100 14.81 7.89 7.28
C PHE A 100 14.36 9.31 7.69
N ASN A 101 14.79 10.34 6.98
CA ASN A 101 14.42 11.73 7.24
C ASN A 101 13.31 12.27 6.34
N LYS A 102 12.55 11.37 5.69
CA LYS A 102 11.44 11.77 4.83
C LYS A 102 10.36 12.49 5.63
N ALA A 103 9.91 13.61 5.09
CA ALA A 103 8.92 14.47 5.72
C ALA A 103 7.48 13.99 5.42
N GLY A 104 6.51 14.46 6.19
CA GLY A 104 5.09 14.25 5.96
C GLY A 104 4.59 12.86 6.30
N LYS A 105 5.30 12.10 7.15
CA LYS A 105 4.85 10.79 7.64
C LYS A 105 3.44 10.86 8.21
N MET A 106 2.69 9.77 8.08
CA MET A 106 1.30 9.75 8.53
C MET A 106 1.20 9.62 10.05
N GLU A 107 0.38 10.45 10.67
CA GLU A 107 -0.04 10.29 12.05
C GLU A 107 -1.36 9.51 12.06
N GLY A 108 -1.28 8.23 12.48
CA GLY A 108 -2.42 7.36 12.38
C GLY A 108 -2.82 7.09 10.92
N PHE A 109 -4.05 6.62 10.70
CA PHE A 109 -4.53 6.37 9.35
C PHE A 109 -4.91 7.70 8.66
N PHE A 110 -4.27 7.98 7.50
CA PHE A 110 -4.67 9.00 6.53
C PHE A 110 -4.49 10.47 6.95
N LYS A 111 -3.73 10.76 8.00
CA LYS A 111 -3.42 12.13 8.39
C LYS A 111 -1.94 12.40 8.19
N ARG A 112 -1.63 13.23 7.21
CA ARG A 112 -0.25 13.69 6.96
C ARG A 112 0.20 14.61 8.10
N VAL A 113 1.37 14.33 8.65
CA VAL A 113 1.96 15.16 9.70
C VAL A 113 2.58 16.43 9.11
N PRO A 114 2.40 17.59 9.75
CA PRO A 114 3.07 18.81 9.36
C PRO A 114 4.59 18.64 9.39
N TRP A 115 5.24 19.20 8.38
CA TRP A 115 6.69 19.28 8.27
C TRP A 115 7.09 20.70 7.92
N GLU A 116 8.35 21.09 8.20
CA GLU A 116 8.88 22.38 7.87
C GLU A 116 10.35 22.24 7.44
N LEU A 117 10.73 23.01 6.41
CA LEU A 117 12.13 23.18 6.02
C LEU A 117 12.59 24.56 6.50
N HIS A 118 13.63 24.60 7.30
CA HIS A 118 14.27 25.84 7.75
C HIS A 118 15.61 26.03 7.07
N CYS A 119 15.89 27.26 6.64
CA CYS A 119 17.19 27.66 6.12
C CYS A 119 17.82 28.71 7.05
N ALA A 120 18.92 28.33 7.71
CA ALA A 120 19.63 29.23 8.62
C ALA A 120 20.30 30.41 7.90
N ALA A 121 20.67 30.23 6.63
CA ALA A 121 21.37 31.26 5.85
C ALA A 121 20.42 32.32 5.25
N ASP A 122 19.16 31.98 4.97
CA ASP A 122 18.16 32.89 4.42
C ASP A 122 16.75 32.39 4.69
N SER A 123 16.03 33.04 5.61
CA SER A 123 14.67 32.65 6.00
C SER A 123 13.64 32.76 4.88
N ALA A 124 13.96 33.44 3.78
CA ALA A 124 13.10 33.46 2.59
C ALA A 124 12.99 32.07 1.92
N LEU A 125 13.95 31.17 2.20
CA LEU A 125 13.97 29.79 1.72
C LEU A 125 13.28 28.80 2.69
N ASN A 126 12.67 29.27 3.77
CA ASN A 126 11.88 28.42 4.64
C ASN A 126 10.60 27.98 3.92
N VAL A 127 10.32 26.69 3.96
CA VAL A 127 9.16 26.07 3.34
C VAL A 127 8.28 25.40 4.38
N THR A 128 6.99 25.65 4.25
CA THR A 128 5.91 24.98 4.97
C THR A 128 4.94 24.37 3.95
N PRO A 129 4.14 23.33 4.28
CA PRO A 129 3.25 22.67 3.31
C PRO A 129 2.30 23.62 2.56
N ASP A 130 1.88 24.72 3.19
CA ASP A 130 1.02 25.73 2.58
C ASP A 130 1.68 26.54 1.46
N LYS A 131 3.01 26.53 1.36
CA LYS A 131 3.78 27.19 0.32
C LYS A 131 4.04 26.31 -0.89
N VAL A 132 3.72 25.02 -0.81
CA VAL A 132 3.92 24.07 -1.90
C VAL A 132 2.90 24.33 -3.00
N ALA A 133 3.41 24.60 -4.20
CA ALA A 133 2.58 24.87 -5.37
C ALA A 133 2.16 23.58 -6.09
N ASP A 134 3.01 22.54 -6.02
CA ASP A 134 2.79 21.27 -6.72
C ASP A 134 3.48 20.12 -5.99
N GLU A 135 2.89 18.92 -6.07
CA GLU A 135 3.43 17.69 -5.51
C GLU A 135 3.49 16.59 -6.57
N HIS A 136 4.67 16.04 -6.77
CA HIS A 136 4.93 14.95 -7.70
C HIS A 136 5.10 13.65 -6.90
N ILE A 137 4.17 12.72 -7.07
CA ILE A 137 4.22 11.42 -6.38
C ILE A 137 4.70 10.35 -7.37
N ALA A 138 5.92 9.86 -7.15
CA ALA A 138 6.55 8.88 -8.04
C ALA A 138 5.65 7.65 -8.27
N ILE A 139 5.64 7.12 -9.50
CA ILE A 139 4.81 6.01 -9.99
C ILE A 139 3.32 6.38 -10.04
N LEU A 140 2.79 7.07 -9.01
CA LEU A 140 1.37 7.39 -8.92
C LEU A 140 0.91 8.34 -10.05
N GLU A 141 1.81 9.25 -10.50
CA GLU A 141 1.55 10.14 -11.64
C GLU A 141 1.34 9.38 -12.96
N ASP A 142 1.90 8.18 -13.06
CA ASP A 142 1.74 7.29 -14.21
C ASP A 142 0.47 6.45 -14.16
N CYS A 143 -0.26 6.48 -13.04
CA CYS A 143 -1.48 5.73 -12.86
C CYS A 143 -2.67 6.38 -13.55
N ILE A 144 -3.57 5.55 -14.02
CA ILE A 144 -4.85 5.98 -14.60
C ILE A 144 -5.88 6.03 -13.48
N HIS A 145 -6.39 7.23 -13.19
CA HIS A 145 -7.54 7.42 -12.31
C HIS A 145 -8.81 7.50 -13.15
N GLY A 146 -9.84 6.75 -12.80
CA GLY A 146 -11.11 6.74 -13.50
C GLY A 146 -12.27 6.18 -12.68
N GLU A 147 -13.43 6.14 -13.30
CA GLU A 147 -14.65 5.51 -12.76
C GLU A 147 -15.09 4.36 -13.65
N PHE A 148 -15.64 3.33 -13.05
CA PHE A 148 -16.26 2.22 -13.76
C PHE A 148 -17.62 1.88 -13.17
N SER A 149 -18.58 1.59 -14.05
CA SER A 149 -19.97 1.26 -13.68
C SER A 149 -20.34 -0.14 -14.15
N PHE A 150 -20.84 -0.94 -13.23
CA PHE A 150 -21.37 -2.28 -13.53
C PHE A 150 -22.42 -2.71 -12.50
N GLY A 151 -23.47 -3.38 -12.93
CA GLY A 151 -24.48 -3.93 -12.03
C GLY A 151 -25.18 -2.89 -11.13
N GLY A 152 -25.31 -1.63 -11.61
CA GLY A 152 -25.90 -0.53 -10.86
C GLY A 152 -24.98 0.03 -9.76
N LEU A 153 -23.71 -0.31 -9.76
CA LEU A 153 -22.67 0.32 -8.95
C LEU A 153 -21.74 1.14 -9.83
N THR A 154 -21.23 2.25 -9.29
CA THR A 154 -20.12 3.03 -9.86
C THR A 154 -19.04 3.13 -8.79
N ARG A 155 -17.77 2.90 -9.18
CA ARG A 155 -16.61 2.98 -8.29
C ARG A 155 -15.45 3.67 -8.98
N GLU A 156 -14.76 4.51 -8.25
CA GLU A 156 -13.47 5.01 -8.68
C GLU A 156 -12.40 3.92 -8.60
N TYR A 157 -11.44 3.96 -9.51
CA TYR A 157 -10.29 3.06 -9.51
C TYR A 157 -9.01 3.82 -9.83
N MET A 158 -7.91 3.23 -9.39
CA MET A 158 -6.58 3.62 -9.84
C MET A 158 -5.86 2.38 -10.39
N LEU A 159 -5.28 2.55 -11.58
CA LEU A 159 -4.65 1.48 -12.36
C LEU A 159 -3.25 1.91 -12.76
N TYR A 160 -2.25 1.18 -12.33
CA TYR A 160 -0.89 1.26 -12.88
C TYR A 160 -0.75 0.29 -14.06
N LEU A 161 -0.20 0.78 -15.17
CA LEU A 161 0.18 -0.04 -16.32
C LEU A 161 1.68 0.17 -16.58
N PRO A 162 2.51 -0.89 -16.55
CA PRO A 162 3.93 -0.76 -16.80
C PRO A 162 4.21 -0.26 -18.21
N LYS A 163 5.26 0.55 -18.34
CA LYS A 163 5.70 1.16 -19.60
C LYS A 163 7.08 0.66 -19.98
N ASP A 164 7.33 0.60 -21.28
CA ASP A 164 8.66 0.32 -21.83
C ASP A 164 9.58 1.56 -21.69
N GLU A 165 10.86 1.40 -22.05
CA GLU A 165 11.86 2.49 -22.02
C GLU A 165 11.49 3.70 -22.89
N LYS A 166 10.53 3.54 -23.81
CA LYS A 166 10.03 4.61 -24.69
C LYS A 166 8.76 5.26 -24.14
N GLY A 167 8.25 4.80 -22.98
CA GLY A 167 7.03 5.29 -22.37
C GLY A 167 5.74 4.68 -22.91
N ASN A 168 5.80 3.64 -23.75
CA ASN A 168 4.61 2.97 -24.23
C ASN A 168 4.14 1.91 -23.20
N VAL A 169 2.84 1.79 -23.02
CA VAL A 169 2.26 0.73 -22.19
C VAL A 169 2.64 -0.64 -22.75
N ILE A 170 3.18 -1.50 -21.89
CA ILE A 170 3.50 -2.90 -22.24
C ILE A 170 2.19 -3.68 -22.30
N PRO A 171 1.86 -4.34 -23.43
CA PRO A 171 0.61 -5.09 -23.56
C PRO A 171 0.70 -6.46 -22.89
N ASN A 172 -0.47 -7.01 -22.59
CA ASN A 172 -0.64 -8.39 -22.08
C ASN A 172 0.25 -8.71 -20.86
N VAL A 173 0.30 -7.76 -19.91
CA VAL A 173 1.05 -7.95 -18.66
C VAL A 173 0.22 -8.69 -17.61
N PRO A 174 0.83 -9.34 -16.61
CA PRO A 174 0.12 -9.82 -15.41
C PRO A 174 -0.61 -8.67 -14.71
N LEU A 175 -1.65 -8.99 -13.95
CA LEU A 175 -2.39 -8.03 -13.14
C LEU A 175 -2.49 -8.49 -11.68
N MET A 176 -2.08 -7.65 -10.75
CA MET A 176 -2.40 -7.77 -9.34
C MET A 176 -3.58 -6.84 -8.99
N VAL A 177 -4.65 -7.41 -8.43
CA VAL A 177 -5.77 -6.65 -7.86
C VAL A 177 -5.63 -6.62 -6.35
N TRP A 178 -5.60 -5.42 -5.77
CA TRP A 178 -5.56 -5.25 -4.32
C TRP A 178 -6.95 -5.02 -3.75
N GLN A 179 -7.30 -5.78 -2.73
CA GLN A 179 -8.51 -5.60 -1.94
C GLN A 179 -8.19 -4.75 -0.69
N ILE A 180 -8.90 -3.64 -0.54
CA ILE A 180 -8.63 -2.64 0.49
C ILE A 180 -9.01 -3.10 1.89
N GLY A 181 -8.29 -2.59 2.89
CA GLY A 181 -8.57 -2.82 4.30
C GLY A 181 -9.73 -1.99 4.85
N GLY A 182 -10.17 -2.32 6.07
CA GLY A 182 -11.34 -1.69 6.69
C GLY A 182 -11.23 -0.18 6.89
N GLY A 183 -10.00 0.34 7.09
CA GLY A 183 -9.76 1.77 7.27
C GLY A 183 -9.82 2.58 5.98
N GLU A 184 -9.80 1.94 4.81
CA GLU A 184 -9.75 2.57 3.49
C GLU A 184 -11.14 2.72 2.86
N TYR A 185 -12.18 2.09 3.42
CA TYR A 185 -13.55 2.24 2.93
C TYR A 185 -14.06 3.67 3.10
N ASP A 186 -14.89 4.11 2.16
CA ASP A 186 -15.49 5.46 2.11
C ASP A 186 -14.46 6.59 2.06
N LYS A 187 -13.23 6.29 1.63
CA LYS A 187 -12.20 7.29 1.38
C LYS A 187 -12.16 7.66 -0.10
N ASP A 188 -11.63 8.84 -0.38
CA ASP A 188 -11.32 9.25 -1.75
C ASP A 188 -10.24 8.37 -2.37
N MET A 189 -10.18 8.32 -3.70
CA MET A 189 -9.28 7.43 -4.43
C MET A 189 -7.80 7.69 -4.13
N MET A 190 -7.40 8.95 -3.92
CA MET A 190 -6.02 9.28 -3.58
C MET A 190 -5.62 8.74 -2.21
N THR A 191 -6.51 8.87 -1.22
CA THR A 191 -6.31 8.26 0.10
C THR A 191 -6.17 6.75 0.01
N VAL A 192 -7.02 6.07 -0.78
CA VAL A 192 -6.96 4.62 -1.00
C VAL A 192 -5.65 4.22 -1.68
N ALA A 193 -5.28 4.90 -2.76
CA ALA A 193 -4.10 4.59 -3.56
C ALA A 193 -2.77 4.81 -2.82
N THR A 194 -2.80 5.63 -1.76
CA THR A 194 -1.60 6.01 -1.00
C THR A 194 -1.57 5.45 0.43
N ALA A 195 -2.59 4.70 0.84
CA ALA A 195 -2.69 4.14 2.19
C ALA A 195 -1.56 3.15 2.53
N ASN A 196 -1.07 2.46 1.51
CA ASN A 196 0.03 1.51 1.56
C ASN A 196 0.64 1.37 0.15
N ARG A 197 1.63 0.49 -0.01
CA ARG A 197 2.36 0.34 -1.28
C ARG A 197 1.71 -0.58 -2.30
N CYS A 198 0.47 -0.99 -2.13
CA CYS A 198 -0.19 -2.01 -2.98
C CYS A 198 -0.19 -1.68 -4.48
N LEU A 199 -0.27 -0.40 -4.84
CA LEU A 199 -0.31 0.04 -6.23
C LEU A 199 1.08 0.26 -6.82
N VAL A 200 2.08 0.53 -5.99
CA VAL A 200 3.41 0.98 -6.43
C VAL A 200 4.53 -0.01 -6.18
N SER A 201 4.35 -1.01 -5.31
CA SER A 201 5.42 -1.91 -4.88
C SER A 201 6.05 -2.67 -6.04
N LEU A 202 5.26 -3.33 -6.88
CA LEU A 202 5.76 -4.06 -8.06
C LEU A 202 6.47 -3.14 -9.05
N ALA A 203 5.92 -1.95 -9.26
CA ALA A 203 6.52 -0.96 -10.16
C ALA A 203 7.84 -0.43 -9.62
N ALA A 204 7.95 -0.20 -8.32
CA ALA A 204 9.18 0.25 -7.67
C ALA A 204 10.31 -0.77 -7.81
N GLU A 205 9.98 -2.06 -7.82
CA GLU A 205 10.92 -3.16 -8.03
C GLU A 205 11.16 -3.47 -9.53
N GLY A 206 10.58 -2.68 -10.44
CA GLY A 206 10.74 -2.87 -11.89
C GLY A 206 10.04 -4.12 -12.43
N VAL A 207 9.08 -4.68 -11.71
CA VAL A 207 8.32 -5.85 -12.13
C VAL A 207 7.26 -5.43 -13.16
N PRO A 208 7.23 -6.01 -14.37
CA PRO A 208 6.28 -5.63 -15.42
C PRO A 208 4.89 -6.23 -15.17
N CYS A 209 4.25 -5.80 -14.10
CA CYS A 209 2.91 -6.20 -13.68
C CYS A 209 2.02 -4.96 -13.51
N ALA A 210 0.79 -5.03 -14.01
CA ALA A 210 -0.23 -4.03 -13.74
C ALA A 210 -0.72 -4.17 -12.28
N ALA A 211 -1.08 -3.06 -11.65
CA ALA A 211 -1.67 -3.03 -10.31
C ALA A 211 -2.98 -2.24 -10.34
N LEU A 212 -4.00 -2.77 -9.67
CA LEU A 212 -5.36 -2.21 -9.67
C LEU A 212 -5.90 -2.14 -8.25
N VAL A 213 -6.45 -1.00 -7.89
CA VAL A 213 -7.21 -0.81 -6.65
C VAL A 213 -8.49 -0.01 -6.92
N PHE A 214 -9.55 -0.32 -6.19
CA PHE A 214 -10.82 0.40 -6.23
C PHE A 214 -11.12 1.09 -4.91
N ALA A 215 -11.66 2.30 -4.95
CA ALA A 215 -12.28 2.94 -3.80
C ALA A 215 -13.66 2.31 -3.58
N LEU A 216 -13.82 1.58 -2.50
CA LEU A 216 -15.03 0.83 -2.19
C LEU A 216 -15.80 1.46 -1.04
N ALA A 217 -17.13 1.41 -1.14
CA ALA A 217 -18.01 1.80 -0.03
C ALA A 217 -17.91 0.77 1.10
N ASN A 218 -17.94 1.29 2.34
CA ASN A 218 -17.90 0.47 3.53
C ASN A 218 -19.14 -0.45 3.59
N PRO A 219 -18.96 -1.77 3.58
CA PRO A 219 -20.05 -2.69 3.79
C PRO A 219 -20.50 -2.72 5.26
N ASN A 220 -20.11 -1.72 6.06
CA ASN A 220 -20.38 -1.64 7.51
C ASN A 220 -19.79 -2.83 8.27
N TYR A 221 -18.49 -3.10 8.10
CA TYR A 221 -17.82 -4.09 8.93
C TYR A 221 -17.84 -3.67 10.39
N SER A 222 -18.84 -4.11 11.11
CA SER A 222 -18.66 -4.45 12.51
C SER A 222 -18.14 -5.89 12.56
N TYR A 223 -17.47 -6.28 13.64
CA TYR A 223 -16.94 -7.63 13.90
C TYR A 223 -17.95 -8.81 13.73
N SER A 224 -19.13 -8.52 13.28
CA SER A 224 -20.24 -9.44 13.02
C SER A 224 -20.73 -9.38 11.58
N ALA A 225 -19.89 -8.97 10.62
CA ALA A 225 -20.28 -8.87 9.21
C ALA A 225 -20.80 -10.19 8.65
N SER A 226 -20.26 -11.31 9.13
CA SER A 226 -20.75 -12.66 8.87
C SER A 226 -22.23 -12.88 9.25
N LEU A 227 -22.80 -12.03 10.09
CA LEU A 227 -24.20 -12.10 10.48
C LEU A 227 -25.15 -11.25 9.60
N TYR A 228 -24.62 -10.51 8.63
CA TYR A 228 -25.37 -9.60 7.80
C TYR A 228 -25.23 -9.93 6.30
N PRO A 229 -26.12 -10.72 5.73
CA PRO A 229 -26.08 -11.13 4.33
C PRO A 229 -26.01 -9.97 3.33
N GLU A 230 -26.65 -8.84 3.62
CA GLU A 230 -26.63 -7.66 2.76
C GLU A 230 -25.23 -7.08 2.54
N LYS A 231 -24.31 -7.34 3.48
CA LYS A 231 -22.92 -6.89 3.38
C LYS A 231 -22.13 -7.79 2.43
N ILE A 232 -22.39 -9.09 2.51
CA ILE A 232 -21.82 -10.07 1.57
C ILE A 232 -22.32 -9.79 0.17
N GLU A 233 -23.61 -9.46 0.01
CA GLU A 233 -24.16 -9.06 -1.28
C GLU A 233 -23.44 -7.83 -1.86
N LEU A 234 -23.16 -6.81 -1.05
CA LEU A 234 -22.40 -5.65 -1.51
C LEU A 234 -20.96 -6.02 -1.91
N ILE A 235 -20.29 -6.90 -1.14
CA ILE A 235 -18.97 -7.42 -1.51
C ILE A 235 -19.06 -8.16 -2.85
N ASP A 236 -20.04 -9.05 -3.00
CA ASP A 236 -20.23 -9.83 -4.22
C ASP A 236 -20.47 -8.95 -5.45
N ARG A 237 -21.25 -7.89 -5.30
CA ARG A 237 -21.49 -6.90 -6.36
C ARG A 237 -20.24 -6.07 -6.68
N ASN A 238 -19.46 -5.67 -5.67
CA ASN A 238 -18.17 -5.00 -5.88
C ASN A 238 -17.18 -5.93 -6.60
N ASN A 239 -17.13 -7.21 -6.21
CA ASN A 239 -16.29 -8.21 -6.88
C ASN A 239 -16.71 -8.41 -8.35
N ALA A 240 -18.00 -8.47 -8.64
CA ALA A 240 -18.52 -8.56 -10.00
C ALA A 240 -18.18 -7.33 -10.85
N LEU A 241 -18.24 -6.13 -10.24
CA LEU A 241 -17.82 -4.88 -10.89
C LEU A 241 -16.32 -4.91 -11.20
N GLN A 242 -15.48 -5.30 -10.24
CA GLN A 242 -14.03 -5.42 -10.45
C GLN A 242 -13.72 -6.43 -11.56
N MET A 243 -14.37 -7.59 -11.55
CA MET A 243 -14.17 -8.61 -12.59
C MET A 243 -14.59 -8.12 -13.98
N ALA A 244 -15.71 -7.40 -14.09
CA ALA A 244 -16.16 -6.80 -15.34
C ALA A 244 -15.15 -5.75 -15.85
N PHE A 245 -14.54 -4.95 -14.97
CA PHE A 245 -13.48 -4.02 -15.36
C PHE A 245 -12.23 -4.77 -15.85
N ILE A 246 -11.82 -5.82 -15.15
CA ILE A 246 -10.69 -6.67 -15.57
C ILE A 246 -10.94 -7.25 -16.97
N ASP A 247 -12.16 -7.68 -17.24
CA ASP A 247 -12.54 -8.20 -18.57
C ASP A 247 -12.37 -7.13 -19.66
N THR A 248 -12.60 -5.84 -19.37
CA THR A 248 -12.32 -4.77 -20.33
C THR A 248 -10.82 -4.60 -20.58
N LEU A 249 -10.00 -4.71 -19.54
CA LEU A 249 -8.54 -4.61 -19.67
C LEU A 249 -7.96 -5.77 -20.49
N ILE A 250 -8.52 -6.97 -20.34
CA ILE A 250 -8.17 -8.16 -21.14
C ILE A 250 -8.59 -7.96 -22.59
N ALA A 251 -9.82 -7.52 -22.83
CA ALA A 251 -10.33 -7.27 -24.18
C ALA A 251 -9.53 -6.19 -24.92
N ASP A 252 -9.02 -5.19 -24.19
CA ASP A 252 -8.16 -4.14 -24.72
C ASP A 252 -6.70 -4.60 -24.95
N GLY A 253 -6.35 -5.85 -24.59
CA GLY A 253 -4.98 -6.38 -24.68
C GLY A 253 -3.99 -5.73 -23.72
N LYS A 254 -4.45 -5.07 -22.67
CA LYS A 254 -3.59 -4.47 -21.64
C LYS A 254 -3.12 -5.51 -20.64
N VAL A 255 -3.98 -6.46 -20.30
CA VAL A 255 -3.76 -7.49 -19.26
C VAL A 255 -3.89 -8.89 -19.86
N ASP A 256 -3.00 -9.79 -19.45
CA ASP A 256 -3.08 -11.22 -19.75
C ASP A 256 -4.11 -11.91 -18.83
N GLY A 257 -5.25 -12.29 -19.37
CA GLY A 257 -6.33 -12.94 -18.62
C GLY A 257 -5.96 -14.28 -17.98
N SER A 258 -4.83 -14.89 -18.35
CA SER A 258 -4.31 -16.11 -17.73
C SER A 258 -3.36 -15.83 -16.54
N LYS A 259 -3.06 -14.54 -16.25
CA LYS A 259 -2.10 -14.10 -15.24
C LYS A 259 -2.73 -13.06 -14.32
N LEU A 260 -3.87 -13.39 -13.75
CA LEU A 260 -4.58 -12.57 -12.78
C LEU A 260 -4.20 -13.01 -11.36
N PHE A 261 -3.87 -12.05 -10.52
CA PHE A 261 -3.52 -12.25 -9.13
C PHE A 261 -4.38 -11.34 -8.24
N CYS A 262 -4.69 -11.81 -7.04
CA CYS A 262 -5.43 -11.02 -6.06
C CYS A 262 -4.72 -11.06 -4.72
N ALA A 263 -4.55 -9.90 -4.10
CA ALA A 263 -4.03 -9.77 -2.75
C ALA A 263 -4.86 -8.74 -1.98
N GLY A 264 -4.74 -8.73 -0.67
CA GLY A 264 -5.42 -7.75 0.16
C GLY A 264 -5.20 -8.04 1.64
N ALA A 265 -5.36 -7.02 2.47
CA ALA A 265 -5.06 -7.12 3.89
C ALA A 265 -6.26 -6.82 4.78
N SER A 266 -6.33 -7.44 5.97
CA SER A 266 -7.38 -7.20 6.95
C SER A 266 -8.77 -7.54 6.38
N SER A 267 -9.70 -6.59 6.36
CA SER A 267 -10.94 -6.72 5.59
C SER A 267 -10.67 -7.13 4.14
N GLY A 268 -9.63 -6.53 3.52
CA GLY A 268 -9.23 -6.86 2.16
C GLY A 268 -8.72 -8.30 2.02
N GLY A 269 -8.08 -8.86 3.04
CA GLY A 269 -7.73 -10.28 3.08
C GLY A 269 -8.97 -11.17 3.05
N GLY A 270 -10.00 -10.82 3.82
CA GLY A 270 -11.30 -11.47 3.78
C GLY A 270 -12.02 -11.31 2.42
N CYS A 271 -11.96 -10.10 1.84
CA CYS A 271 -12.51 -9.84 0.51
C CYS A 271 -11.74 -10.60 -0.58
N THR A 272 -10.42 -10.77 -0.46
CA THR A 272 -9.62 -11.64 -1.33
C THR A 272 -10.15 -13.07 -1.28
N MET A 273 -10.39 -13.63 -0.10
CA MET A 273 -11.01 -14.96 0.04
C MET A 273 -12.38 -15.02 -0.64
N ARG A 274 -13.23 -14.01 -0.43
CA ARG A 274 -14.56 -13.98 -1.06
C ARG A 274 -14.48 -13.83 -2.57
N PHE A 275 -13.54 -13.02 -3.08
CA PHE A 275 -13.32 -12.88 -4.52
C PHE A 275 -12.90 -14.21 -5.15
N MET A 276 -12.01 -14.96 -4.49
CA MET A 276 -11.60 -16.30 -4.95
C MET A 276 -12.75 -17.31 -4.87
N MET A 277 -13.63 -17.22 -3.89
CA MET A 277 -14.82 -18.07 -3.84
C MET A 277 -15.77 -17.85 -5.03
N GLN A 278 -15.82 -16.63 -5.55
CA GLN A 278 -16.66 -16.30 -6.70
C GLN A 278 -15.98 -16.61 -8.05
N PHE A 279 -14.67 -16.37 -8.14
CA PHE A 279 -13.97 -16.31 -9.42
C PHE A 279 -12.65 -17.09 -9.47
N ALA A 280 -12.47 -18.12 -8.62
CA ALA A 280 -11.21 -18.86 -8.51
C ALA A 280 -10.65 -19.31 -9.88
N GLY A 281 -11.49 -19.82 -10.78
CA GLY A 281 -11.08 -20.26 -12.11
C GLY A 281 -10.56 -19.17 -13.06
N ARG A 282 -10.63 -17.90 -12.64
CA ARG A 282 -10.11 -16.75 -13.38
C ARG A 282 -8.72 -16.33 -12.91
N PHE A 283 -8.32 -16.70 -11.70
CA PHE A 283 -7.09 -16.26 -11.06
C PHE A 283 -6.01 -17.34 -11.10
N LYS A 284 -4.76 -16.90 -11.15
CA LYS A 284 -3.57 -17.76 -11.16
C LYS A 284 -3.11 -18.07 -9.72
N ALA A 285 -3.20 -17.08 -8.83
CA ALA A 285 -2.89 -17.22 -7.42
C ALA A 285 -3.50 -16.09 -6.60
N ALA A 286 -3.56 -16.25 -5.26
CA ALA A 286 -4.01 -15.23 -4.34
C ALA A 286 -3.18 -15.16 -3.06
N ILE A 287 -3.10 -13.95 -2.46
CA ILE A 287 -2.39 -13.69 -1.20
C ILE A 287 -3.34 -13.01 -0.21
N PRO A 288 -4.16 -13.75 0.54
CA PRO A 288 -4.93 -13.18 1.64
C PRO A 288 -4.00 -12.89 2.83
N CYS A 289 -3.86 -11.60 3.19
CA CYS A 289 -3.01 -11.14 4.28
C CYS A 289 -3.85 -10.72 5.49
N CYS A 290 -3.47 -11.16 6.70
CA CYS A 290 -4.12 -10.92 7.99
C CYS A 290 -5.65 -10.91 7.87
N ALA A 291 -6.19 -11.91 7.17
CA ALA A 291 -7.57 -11.92 6.72
C ALA A 291 -8.56 -11.86 7.88
N MET A 292 -9.40 -10.80 7.87
CA MET A 292 -10.61 -10.79 8.66
C MET A 292 -11.58 -11.83 8.09
N ASP A 293 -12.37 -12.44 8.95
CA ASP A 293 -13.39 -13.37 8.54
C ASP A 293 -14.76 -12.67 8.32
N PRO A 294 -15.14 -12.31 7.10
CA PRO A 294 -16.46 -11.80 6.80
C PRO A 294 -17.47 -12.89 6.40
N ILE A 295 -17.03 -14.16 6.28
CA ILE A 295 -17.73 -15.12 5.42
C ILE A 295 -18.39 -16.22 6.20
N VAL A 296 -17.83 -16.58 7.36
CA VAL A 296 -18.35 -17.67 8.19
C VAL A 296 -18.94 -17.12 9.47
N PRO A 297 -20.18 -17.49 9.83
CA PRO A 297 -20.85 -17.00 11.03
C PRO A 297 -20.24 -17.60 12.29
N ILE A 298 -19.03 -17.21 12.61
CA ILE A 298 -18.34 -17.66 13.80
C ILE A 298 -18.42 -16.59 14.85
N HIS A 299 -19.17 -16.89 15.90
CA HIS A 299 -19.41 -15.94 16.97
C HIS A 299 -18.15 -15.60 17.79
N LYS A 300 -17.14 -16.44 17.76
CA LYS A 300 -15.80 -16.21 18.32
C LYS A 300 -14.83 -17.21 17.73
N VAL A 301 -13.72 -16.74 17.18
CA VAL A 301 -12.54 -17.56 17.01
C VAL A 301 -11.99 -17.87 18.39
N ASP A 302 -12.18 -19.10 18.85
CA ASP A 302 -11.53 -19.57 20.08
C ASP A 302 -10.10 -20.00 19.73
N GLU A 303 -9.13 -19.23 20.18
CA GLU A 303 -7.71 -19.52 19.98
C GLU A 303 -7.29 -20.90 20.52
N LYS A 304 -8.07 -21.47 21.47
CA LYS A 304 -7.82 -22.81 22.01
C LYS A 304 -8.24 -23.94 21.07
N TYR A 305 -9.15 -23.67 20.13
CA TYR A 305 -9.74 -24.71 19.27
C TYR A 305 -9.79 -24.26 17.80
N PRO A 306 -8.63 -23.97 17.17
CA PRO A 306 -8.62 -23.59 15.74
C PRO A 306 -9.20 -24.69 14.85
N GLY A 307 -9.21 -25.95 15.28
CA GLY A 307 -9.82 -27.06 14.57
C GLY A 307 -11.33 -26.96 14.43
N GLN A 308 -12.05 -26.52 15.47
CA GLN A 308 -13.51 -26.35 15.41
C GLN A 308 -13.89 -25.29 14.38
N TYR A 309 -13.09 -24.21 14.29
CA TYR A 309 -13.27 -23.16 13.31
C TYR A 309 -13.08 -23.69 11.88
N ALA A 310 -12.04 -24.49 11.64
CA ALA A 310 -11.84 -25.15 10.35
C ALA A 310 -13.00 -26.08 9.97
N ASP A 311 -13.61 -26.77 10.95
CA ASP A 311 -14.79 -27.61 10.71
C ASP A 311 -16.00 -26.79 10.21
N ASP A 312 -16.22 -25.63 10.77
CA ASP A 312 -17.33 -24.75 10.38
C ASP A 312 -17.08 -24.14 8.99
N VAL A 313 -15.86 -23.70 8.73
CA VAL A 313 -15.45 -23.19 7.38
C VAL A 313 -15.61 -24.30 6.34
N GLU A 314 -15.14 -25.51 6.63
CA GLU A 314 -15.23 -26.66 5.73
C GLU A 314 -16.68 -27.01 5.38
N LYS A 315 -17.59 -27.03 6.38
CA LYS A 315 -19.02 -27.25 6.15
C LYS A 315 -19.64 -26.25 5.20
N VAL A 316 -19.34 -24.96 5.43
CA VAL A 316 -19.81 -23.88 4.58
C VAL A 316 -19.30 -24.04 3.14
N TRP A 317 -18.03 -24.36 2.98
CA TRP A 317 -17.41 -24.49 1.67
C TRP A 317 -17.83 -25.76 0.92
N LYS A 318 -18.26 -26.80 1.63
CA LYS A 318 -18.89 -27.99 1.01
C LYS A 318 -20.35 -27.79 0.61
N GLY A 319 -20.90 -26.62 0.86
CA GLY A 319 -22.30 -26.34 0.57
C GLY A 319 -23.27 -26.94 1.58
N GLU A 320 -22.78 -27.50 2.70
CA GLU A 320 -23.60 -27.88 3.84
C GLU A 320 -24.09 -26.60 4.50
N LYS A 321 -25.34 -26.32 4.26
CA LYS A 321 -26.14 -25.14 4.56
C LYS A 321 -25.72 -24.33 5.78
N ALA A 322 -24.82 -23.33 5.60
CA ALA A 322 -24.99 -22.10 6.33
C ALA A 322 -25.91 -21.19 5.51
N VAL A 323 -27.19 -21.45 5.59
CA VAL A 323 -28.19 -20.66 4.89
C VAL A 323 -28.57 -19.52 5.80
N TYR A 324 -28.12 -18.31 5.47
CA TYR A 324 -28.67 -17.10 6.06
C TYR A 324 -30.00 -16.81 5.35
N LYS A 325 -31.08 -16.86 6.10
CA LYS A 325 -32.36 -16.35 5.64
C LYS A 325 -32.46 -14.88 6.01
N TRP A 326 -32.23 -14.03 5.05
CA TRP A 326 -32.55 -12.62 5.18
C TRP A 326 -33.62 -12.28 4.15
N ASN A 327 -34.66 -11.59 4.54
CA ASN A 327 -35.83 -11.26 3.67
C ASN A 327 -36.39 -12.44 2.87
N GLY A 328 -36.23 -13.67 3.34
CA GLY A 328 -36.74 -14.86 2.66
C GLY A 328 -35.82 -15.39 1.55
N SER A 329 -34.67 -14.77 1.28
CA SER A 329 -33.68 -15.28 0.35
C SER A 329 -32.63 -16.14 1.04
N GLU A 330 -32.20 -17.19 0.37
CA GLU A 330 -31.09 -18.05 0.83
C GLU A 330 -29.80 -17.62 0.14
N MET A 331 -28.76 -17.33 0.91
CA MET A 331 -27.42 -17.02 0.39
C MET A 331 -26.52 -18.24 0.43
N VAL A 332 -25.83 -18.50 -0.67
CA VAL A 332 -24.76 -19.51 -0.73
C VAL A 332 -23.46 -18.81 -0.34
N LEU A 333 -22.87 -19.20 0.78
CA LEU A 333 -21.62 -18.62 1.29
C LEU A 333 -20.37 -19.37 0.82
N GLY A 334 -20.52 -20.58 0.29
CA GLY A 334 -19.42 -21.38 -0.22
C GLY A 334 -18.90 -20.91 -1.59
N PRO A 335 -17.79 -21.51 -2.07
CA PRO A 335 -17.28 -21.29 -3.41
C PRO A 335 -18.31 -21.64 -4.47
N MET A 336 -18.39 -20.83 -5.54
CA MET A 336 -19.24 -21.09 -6.70
C MET A 336 -18.75 -22.30 -7.49
N ASP A 337 -17.42 -22.47 -7.54
CA ASP A 337 -16.74 -23.65 -8.12
C ASP A 337 -15.71 -24.15 -7.09
N VAL A 338 -16.06 -25.21 -6.37
CA VAL A 338 -15.23 -25.79 -5.31
C VAL A 338 -13.94 -26.36 -5.90
N GLN A 339 -14.00 -26.97 -7.09
CA GLN A 339 -12.81 -27.57 -7.71
C GLN A 339 -11.79 -26.47 -8.07
N ALA A 340 -12.22 -25.43 -8.80
CA ALA A 340 -11.36 -24.30 -9.15
C ALA A 340 -10.83 -23.58 -7.90
N PHE A 341 -11.66 -23.43 -6.86
CA PHE A 341 -11.25 -22.81 -5.60
C PHE A 341 -10.17 -23.62 -4.88
N VAL A 342 -10.25 -24.93 -4.86
CA VAL A 342 -9.27 -25.81 -4.22
C VAL A 342 -7.97 -25.90 -5.01
N GLU A 343 -8.05 -25.89 -6.35
CA GLU A 343 -6.88 -25.94 -7.23
C GLU A 343 -6.10 -24.62 -7.29
N LEU A 344 -6.75 -23.50 -6.98
CA LEU A 344 -6.09 -22.18 -6.96
C LEU A 344 -5.03 -22.13 -5.87
N PRO A 345 -3.74 -21.89 -6.18
CA PRO A 345 -2.71 -21.71 -5.16
C PRO A 345 -2.97 -20.44 -4.32
N MET A 346 -2.83 -20.56 -3.00
CA MET A 346 -2.91 -19.41 -2.08
C MET A 346 -1.69 -19.34 -1.17
N TYR A 347 -1.21 -18.13 -0.93
CA TYR A 347 -0.18 -17.87 0.06
C TYR A 347 -0.77 -17.03 1.20
N PHE A 348 -1.12 -17.66 2.28
CA PHE A 348 -1.66 -16.99 3.47
C PHE A 348 -0.55 -16.29 4.23
N VAL A 349 -0.74 -15.01 4.53
CA VAL A 349 0.22 -14.19 5.29
C VAL A 349 -0.47 -13.64 6.52
N HIS A 350 0.17 -13.74 7.69
CA HIS A 350 -0.36 -13.19 8.94
C HIS A 350 0.79 -12.91 9.93
N ALA A 351 0.49 -12.25 11.04
CA ALA A 351 1.39 -12.15 12.18
C ALA A 351 0.86 -12.94 13.37
N ALA A 352 1.76 -13.58 14.11
CA ALA A 352 1.41 -14.45 15.24
C ALA A 352 0.64 -13.72 16.36
N THR A 353 0.99 -12.45 16.59
CA THR A 353 0.47 -11.61 17.68
C THR A 353 -0.57 -10.59 17.25
N ASP A 354 -1.11 -10.73 16.02
CA ASP A 354 -2.18 -9.85 15.53
C ASP A 354 -3.38 -9.85 16.48
N ASN A 355 -3.68 -8.67 17.06
CA ASN A 355 -4.79 -8.47 17.98
C ASN A 355 -6.04 -7.90 17.31
N THR A 356 -5.96 -7.48 16.07
CA THR A 356 -7.08 -6.95 15.28
C THR A 356 -7.81 -8.07 14.54
N CYS A 357 -7.08 -8.81 13.71
CA CYS A 357 -7.56 -10.03 13.07
C CYS A 357 -6.77 -11.21 13.61
N LYS A 358 -7.44 -12.13 14.25
CA LYS A 358 -6.74 -13.23 14.91
C LYS A 358 -6.12 -14.20 13.89
N VAL A 359 -4.86 -14.57 14.11
CA VAL A 359 -4.11 -15.52 13.26
C VAL A 359 -4.83 -16.88 13.12
N ALA A 360 -5.69 -17.23 14.07
CA ALA A 360 -6.53 -18.42 14.01
C ALA A 360 -7.43 -18.47 12.76
N SER A 361 -7.82 -17.33 12.18
CA SER A 361 -8.56 -17.29 10.92
C SER A 361 -7.75 -17.87 9.77
N THR A 362 -6.49 -17.47 9.65
CA THR A 362 -5.57 -18.00 8.63
C THR A 362 -5.35 -19.51 8.77
N TYR A 363 -5.13 -20.00 9.97
CA TYR A 363 -5.01 -21.44 10.21
C TYR A 363 -6.29 -22.19 9.83
N ALA A 364 -7.46 -21.63 10.18
CA ALA A 364 -8.73 -22.27 9.85
C ALA A 364 -8.98 -22.33 8.34
N TYR A 365 -8.70 -21.26 7.61
CA TYR A 365 -8.84 -21.24 6.15
C TYR A 365 -7.89 -22.22 5.48
N SER A 366 -6.62 -22.20 5.84
CA SER A 366 -5.62 -23.11 5.29
C SER A 366 -5.97 -24.56 5.57
N GLU A 367 -6.36 -24.89 6.81
CA GLU A 367 -6.73 -26.26 7.20
C GLU A 367 -8.02 -26.71 6.48
N ALA A 368 -9.04 -25.87 6.37
CA ALA A 368 -10.28 -26.20 5.65
C ALA A 368 -10.01 -26.47 4.16
N ARG A 369 -9.18 -25.65 3.50
CA ARG A 369 -8.78 -25.87 2.12
C ARG A 369 -8.01 -27.16 1.94
N LYS A 370 -7.08 -27.46 2.84
CA LYS A 370 -6.32 -28.72 2.84
C LYS A 370 -7.25 -29.93 2.93
N ARG A 371 -8.26 -29.89 3.82
CA ARG A 371 -9.27 -30.97 3.93
C ARG A 371 -10.13 -31.13 2.70
N LEU A 372 -10.33 -30.05 1.94
CA LEU A 372 -11.01 -30.06 0.64
C LEU A 372 -10.10 -30.56 -0.48
N GLY A 373 -8.81 -30.75 -0.25
CA GLY A 373 -7.85 -31.27 -1.22
C GLY A 373 -6.88 -30.27 -1.81
N ALA A 374 -6.80 -29.02 -1.29
CA ALA A 374 -5.78 -28.05 -1.71
C ALA A 374 -4.38 -28.55 -1.36
N THR A 375 -3.47 -28.54 -2.33
CA THR A 375 -2.10 -29.06 -2.19
C THR A 375 -1.02 -28.01 -2.44
N HIS A 376 -1.40 -26.82 -2.90
CA HIS A 376 -0.48 -25.77 -3.33
C HIS A 376 -0.46 -24.55 -2.40
N ASP A 377 -1.19 -24.62 -1.29
CA ASP A 377 -1.24 -23.51 -0.35
C ASP A 377 0.06 -23.39 0.46
N LYS A 378 0.45 -22.15 0.71
CA LYS A 378 1.54 -21.78 1.62
C LYS A 378 0.98 -20.93 2.77
N VAL A 379 1.66 -20.97 3.91
CA VAL A 379 1.33 -20.16 5.09
C VAL A 379 2.62 -19.55 5.63
N LEU A 380 2.64 -18.23 5.76
CA LEU A 380 3.70 -17.48 6.42
C LEU A 380 3.11 -16.75 7.62
N ILE A 381 3.67 -17.03 8.79
CA ILE A 381 3.30 -16.34 10.02
C ILE A 381 4.52 -15.61 10.54
N TYR A 382 4.49 -14.29 10.45
CA TYR A 382 5.56 -13.44 10.98
C TYR A 382 5.57 -13.50 12.52
N SER A 383 6.74 -13.64 13.09
CA SER A 383 6.99 -13.38 14.51
C SER A 383 7.08 -11.88 14.79
N ASP A 384 7.15 -11.49 16.05
CA ASP A 384 7.38 -10.08 16.40
C ASP A 384 8.76 -9.61 15.95
N GLU A 385 9.78 -10.49 16.00
CA GLU A 385 11.12 -10.20 15.52
C GLU A 385 11.15 -9.98 13.99
N ASP A 386 10.41 -10.81 13.23
CA ASP A 386 10.29 -10.61 11.79
C ASP A 386 9.67 -9.24 11.47
N LEU A 387 8.57 -8.90 12.14
CA LEU A 387 7.88 -7.61 11.93
C LEU A 387 8.79 -6.42 12.28
N VAL A 388 9.53 -6.52 13.38
CA VAL A 388 10.49 -5.49 13.81
C VAL A 388 11.56 -5.25 12.77
N SER A 389 12.05 -6.30 12.11
CA SER A 389 13.05 -6.17 11.04
C SER A 389 12.54 -5.37 9.83
N TRP A 390 11.21 -5.28 9.67
CA TRP A 390 10.53 -4.48 8.65
C TRP A 390 9.99 -3.13 9.20
N GLY A 391 10.43 -2.72 10.40
CA GLY A 391 9.99 -1.46 11.00
C GLY A 391 8.56 -1.47 11.53
N VAL A 392 7.94 -2.63 11.64
CA VAL A 392 6.59 -2.79 12.22
C VAL A 392 6.72 -3.08 13.70
N ALA A 393 6.24 -2.17 14.55
CA ALA A 393 6.26 -2.37 16.00
C ALA A 393 5.35 -3.53 16.43
N PRO A 394 5.70 -4.34 17.47
CA PRO A 394 4.89 -5.47 17.92
C PRO A 394 3.43 -5.12 18.24
N MET A 395 3.18 -3.92 18.78
CA MET A 395 1.81 -3.43 19.01
C MET A 395 1.01 -3.21 17.73
N MET A 396 1.69 -3.14 16.59
CA MET A 396 1.12 -2.96 15.25
C MET A 396 1.19 -4.27 14.44
N ALA A 397 1.24 -5.43 15.09
CA ALA A 397 1.37 -6.74 14.44
C ALA A 397 0.30 -7.02 13.38
N HIS A 398 -0.82 -6.28 13.41
CA HIS A 398 -1.81 -6.32 12.34
C HIS A 398 -1.25 -5.91 10.97
N PHE A 399 -0.18 -5.12 10.91
CA PHE A 399 0.36 -4.57 9.66
C PHE A 399 1.31 -5.52 8.93
N SER A 400 1.00 -6.81 8.91
CA SER A 400 1.77 -7.84 8.18
C SER A 400 1.78 -7.63 6.65
N TRP A 401 0.98 -6.70 6.12
CA TRP A 401 1.08 -6.29 4.71
C TRP A 401 2.32 -5.42 4.40
N VAL A 402 2.97 -4.82 5.41
CA VAL A 402 4.22 -4.07 5.20
C VAL A 402 5.30 -5.01 4.67
N PRO A 403 5.73 -6.06 5.40
CA PRO A 403 6.68 -7.01 4.83
C PRO A 403 6.13 -7.75 3.61
N LEU A 404 4.81 -7.97 3.50
CA LEU A 404 4.24 -8.56 2.28
C LEU A 404 4.56 -7.74 1.03
N LEU A 405 4.41 -6.40 1.09
CA LEU A 405 4.56 -5.53 -0.07
C LEU A 405 6.01 -5.05 -0.30
N ASP A 406 6.90 -5.26 0.66
CA ASP A 406 8.29 -4.79 0.62
C ASP A 406 9.32 -5.91 0.47
N ASP A 407 8.96 -7.17 0.79
CA ASP A 407 9.86 -8.30 0.69
C ASP A 407 9.74 -8.98 -0.68
N TYR A 408 10.79 -8.83 -1.48
CA TYR A 408 10.97 -9.49 -2.78
C TYR A 408 12.11 -10.51 -2.76
N SER A 409 12.59 -10.90 -1.57
CA SER A 409 13.61 -11.94 -1.41
C SER A 409 13.09 -13.31 -1.87
N GLU A 410 14.01 -14.20 -2.21
CA GLU A 410 13.69 -15.56 -2.67
C GLU A 410 12.79 -16.30 -1.67
N GLY A 411 11.64 -16.76 -2.15
CA GLY A 411 10.63 -17.48 -1.36
C GLY A 411 9.64 -16.60 -0.60
N SER A 412 9.80 -15.28 -0.62
CA SER A 412 8.80 -14.35 -0.08
C SER A 412 7.46 -14.48 -0.80
N PRO A 413 6.36 -13.99 -0.23
CA PRO A 413 5.05 -14.05 -0.89
C PRO A 413 5.01 -13.33 -2.24
N MET A 414 5.70 -12.18 -2.39
CA MET A 414 5.75 -11.45 -3.65
C MET A 414 6.63 -12.15 -4.67
N ASP A 415 7.80 -12.66 -4.31
CA ASP A 415 8.65 -13.49 -5.19
C ASP A 415 7.89 -14.74 -5.65
N TRP A 416 7.18 -15.41 -4.74
CA TRP A 416 6.34 -16.55 -5.09
C TRP A 416 5.24 -16.16 -6.08
N MET A 417 4.56 -15.04 -5.91
CA MET A 417 3.54 -14.57 -6.85
C MET A 417 4.15 -14.30 -8.22
N ILE A 418 5.29 -13.62 -8.27
CA ILE A 418 6.02 -13.32 -9.51
C ILE A 418 6.45 -14.61 -10.22
N SER A 419 6.85 -15.63 -9.47
CA SER A 419 7.21 -16.94 -10.04
C SER A 419 6.05 -17.66 -10.75
N GLN A 420 4.83 -17.21 -10.57
CA GLN A 420 3.63 -17.72 -11.26
C GLN A 420 3.31 -16.99 -12.59
N PHE A 421 4.08 -15.94 -12.96
CA PHE A 421 3.86 -15.11 -14.16
C PHE A 421 4.01 -15.86 -15.49
#